data_f1d686be2369aa485b259b323ff3c423
#
_entry.id   f1d686be2369aa485b259b323ff3c423
#
_cell.length_a   1.000
_cell.length_b   1.000
_cell.length_c   1.000
_cell.angle_alpha   90.00
_cell.angle_beta   90.00
_cell.angle_gamma   90.00
#
_symmetry.space_group_name_H-M   'P 1'
#
loop_
_entity.id
_entity.type
_entity.pdbx_description
1 polymer ?
#
loop_
_entity_poly.entity_id
_entity_poly.type
_entity_poly.pdbx_seq_one_letter_code
_entity_poly.pdbx_strand_id
1 'polypeptide(L)'
;PASYRDGMFDFNVGYITSAVLAVVFLALGAFVQYGNGEAVQMAGGKYVGQLINMYTGTIGGWSRPLVGFIAFACMFGTTITVIDGYARAVAESVRLVRGRESFRTRELLGWIGWVSFSGLALILWFDSALAELLKFAMISAFLAAPVFAWLNSRLVRGDKNHRLPPAMNALAVVGLVYLVGFAVLFVLNESGILA
;
A
#
# COMPACT_ATOMS: atom_id res chain seq x y z
N PRO A 1 -1.31 -13.74 -25.53
CA PRO A 1 -0.65 -12.67 -24.78
C PRO A 1 -1.68 -11.59 -24.49
N ALA A 2 -1.82 -11.21 -23.21
CA ALA A 2 -2.72 -10.15 -22.81
C ALA A 2 -2.33 -8.87 -23.56
N SER A 3 -3.33 -8.19 -24.13
CA SER A 3 -3.12 -6.94 -24.85
C SER A 3 -2.80 -5.83 -23.84
N TYR A 4 -1.94 -4.88 -24.24
CA TYR A 4 -1.70 -3.65 -23.42
C TYR A 4 -3.02 -2.96 -23.04
N ARG A 5 -4.01 -2.99 -23.91
CA ARG A 5 -5.33 -2.43 -23.68
C ARG A 5 -6.09 -3.14 -22.54
N ASP A 6 -5.97 -4.46 -22.46
CA ASP A 6 -6.60 -5.26 -21.39
C ASP A 6 -5.96 -4.95 -20.03
N GLY A 7 -4.63 -4.85 -19.99
CA GLY A 7 -3.92 -4.46 -18.78
C GLY A 7 -4.24 -3.05 -18.31
N MET A 8 -4.42 -2.09 -19.22
CA MET A 8 -4.84 -0.73 -18.88
C MET A 8 -6.29 -0.69 -18.38
N PHE A 9 -7.16 -1.52 -18.92
CA PHE A 9 -8.53 -1.63 -18.44
C PHE A 9 -8.58 -2.15 -17.01
N ASP A 10 -7.90 -3.27 -16.73
CA ASP A 10 -7.82 -3.87 -15.40
C ASP A 10 -7.22 -2.90 -14.37
N PHE A 11 -6.15 -2.20 -14.75
CA PHE A 11 -5.52 -1.19 -13.90
C PHE A 11 -6.49 -0.05 -13.56
N ASN A 12 -7.18 0.50 -14.55
CA ASN A 12 -8.11 1.62 -14.34
C ASN A 12 -9.30 1.19 -13.49
N VAL A 13 -9.87 0.02 -13.72
CA VAL A 13 -10.98 -0.53 -12.91
C VAL A 13 -10.54 -0.71 -11.47
N GLY A 14 -9.38 -1.34 -11.25
CA GLY A 14 -8.83 -1.54 -9.90
C GLY A 14 -8.56 -0.22 -9.18
N TYR A 15 -7.97 0.76 -9.87
CA TYR A 15 -7.65 2.06 -9.30
C TYR A 15 -8.89 2.88 -8.93
N ILE A 16 -9.87 2.96 -9.84
CA ILE A 16 -11.14 3.67 -9.58
C ILE A 16 -11.90 3.02 -8.44
N THR A 17 -12.00 1.69 -8.44
CA THR A 17 -12.66 0.95 -7.35
C THR A 17 -11.99 1.21 -6.00
N SER A 18 -10.65 1.17 -5.95
CA SER A 18 -9.89 1.47 -4.74
C SER A 18 -10.11 2.91 -4.26
N ALA A 19 -10.16 3.89 -5.17
CA ALA A 19 -10.41 5.29 -4.82
C ALA A 19 -11.83 5.48 -4.25
N VAL A 20 -12.84 4.85 -4.85
CA VAL A 20 -14.23 4.89 -4.35
C VAL A 20 -14.31 4.25 -2.96
N LEU A 21 -13.72 3.08 -2.78
CA LEU A 21 -13.68 2.40 -1.49
C LEU A 21 -12.96 3.24 -0.43
N ALA A 22 -11.86 3.91 -0.78
CA ALA A 22 -11.14 4.79 0.15
C ALA A 22 -12.04 5.93 0.66
N VAL A 23 -12.84 6.54 -0.22
CA VAL A 23 -13.81 7.59 0.17
C VAL A 23 -14.90 7.01 1.08
N VAL A 24 -15.42 5.82 0.77
CA VAL A 24 -16.42 5.14 1.61
C VAL A 24 -15.86 4.83 3.00
N PHE A 25 -14.63 4.30 3.09
CA PHE A 25 -13.98 4.03 4.36
C PHE A 25 -13.69 5.30 5.15
N LEU A 26 -13.27 6.38 4.48
CA LEU A 26 -13.07 7.68 5.11
C LEU A 26 -14.38 8.21 5.71
N ALA A 27 -15.47 8.15 4.95
CA ALA A 27 -16.79 8.55 5.41
C ALA A 27 -17.25 7.68 6.60
N LEU A 28 -17.06 6.37 6.53
CA LEU A 28 -17.40 5.45 7.61
C LEU A 28 -16.61 5.77 8.89
N GLY A 29 -15.30 6.01 8.78
CA GLY A 29 -14.47 6.45 9.89
C GLY A 29 -14.92 7.79 10.48
N ALA A 30 -15.27 8.76 9.62
CA ALA A 30 -15.72 10.05 10.06
C ALA A 30 -17.09 10.01 10.77
N PHE A 31 -18.04 9.23 10.26
CA PHE A 31 -19.40 9.19 10.82
C PHE A 31 -19.57 8.21 11.99
N VAL A 32 -18.81 7.13 12.02
CA VAL A 32 -18.99 6.07 13.02
C VAL A 32 -17.93 6.14 14.13
N GLN A 33 -16.70 6.51 13.81
CA GLN A 33 -15.60 6.53 14.78
C GLN A 33 -15.30 7.93 15.35
N TYR A 34 -15.39 8.96 14.51
CA TYR A 34 -15.09 10.33 14.94
C TYR A 34 -16.28 10.90 15.73
N GLY A 35 -16.04 11.30 16.97
CA GLY A 35 -17.07 11.90 17.83
C GLY A 35 -17.73 10.96 18.83
N ASN A 36 -17.54 9.64 18.74
CA ASN A 36 -18.08 8.69 19.72
C ASN A 36 -17.21 8.51 20.98
N GLY A 37 -16.11 9.26 21.10
CA GLY A 37 -15.23 9.23 22.29
C GLY A 37 -14.42 7.95 22.46
N GLU A 38 -14.57 6.97 21.58
CA GLU A 38 -13.77 5.76 21.61
C GLU A 38 -12.41 6.00 20.91
N ALA A 39 -11.33 5.90 21.69
CA ALA A 39 -9.98 5.95 21.12
C ALA A 39 -9.75 4.76 20.19
N VAL A 40 -9.20 5.02 19.00
CA VAL A 40 -8.81 3.96 18.07
C VAL A 40 -7.76 3.05 18.72
N GLN A 41 -8.10 1.77 18.86
CA GLN A 41 -7.20 0.78 19.46
C GLN A 41 -6.14 0.39 18.45
N MET A 42 -4.91 0.86 18.64
CA MET A 42 -3.78 0.58 17.73
C MET A 42 -3.15 -0.82 17.93
N ALA A 43 -3.65 -1.61 18.87
CA ALA A 43 -3.19 -2.99 19.07
C ALA A 43 -3.91 -3.94 18.12
N GLY A 44 -3.15 -4.71 17.31
CA GLY A 44 -3.62 -5.50 16.18
C GLY A 44 -4.97 -6.22 16.32
N GLY A 45 -5.10 -7.14 17.28
CA GLY A 45 -6.36 -7.88 17.48
C GLY A 45 -7.53 -7.02 17.99
N LYS A 46 -7.25 -6.00 18.79
CA LYS A 46 -8.28 -5.08 19.31
C LYS A 46 -8.80 -4.17 18.21
N TYR A 47 -7.92 -3.70 17.32
CA TYR A 47 -8.29 -2.89 16.16
C TYR A 47 -9.21 -3.66 15.21
N VAL A 48 -8.87 -4.91 14.90
CA VAL A 48 -9.72 -5.77 14.05
C VAL A 48 -11.09 -5.99 14.71
N GLY A 49 -11.14 -6.25 16.02
CA GLY A 49 -12.38 -6.36 16.77
C GLY A 49 -13.24 -5.11 16.71
N GLN A 50 -12.63 -3.93 16.87
CA GLN A 50 -13.28 -2.62 16.77
C GLN A 50 -13.85 -2.40 15.36
N LEU A 51 -13.07 -2.73 14.32
CA LEU A 51 -13.51 -2.66 12.93
C LEU A 51 -14.71 -3.57 12.66
N ILE A 52 -14.67 -4.84 13.12
CA ILE A 52 -15.79 -5.78 12.98
C ILE A 52 -17.02 -5.23 13.71
N ASN A 53 -16.87 -4.70 14.91
CA ASN A 53 -17.98 -4.14 15.68
C ASN A 53 -18.61 -2.93 14.98
N MET A 54 -17.82 -2.09 14.33
CA MET A 54 -18.30 -0.94 13.54
C MET A 54 -19.26 -1.39 12.43
N TYR A 55 -18.88 -2.43 11.68
CA TYR A 55 -19.73 -2.98 10.62
C TYR A 55 -20.96 -3.69 11.18
N THR A 56 -20.80 -4.49 12.22
CA THR A 56 -21.91 -5.24 12.82
C THR A 56 -22.91 -4.34 13.54
N GLY A 57 -22.47 -3.20 14.08
CA GLY A 57 -23.34 -2.18 14.64
C GLY A 57 -24.26 -1.53 13.60
N THR A 58 -23.76 -1.40 12.36
CA THR A 58 -24.52 -0.80 11.25
C THR A 58 -25.44 -1.81 10.54
N ILE A 59 -24.96 -3.03 10.31
CA ILE A 59 -25.67 -4.07 9.53
C ILE A 59 -26.56 -4.96 10.43
N GLY A 60 -26.09 -5.21 11.64
CA GLY A 60 -26.75 -6.10 12.62
C GLY A 60 -25.84 -7.23 13.10
N GLY A 61 -26.05 -7.70 14.32
CA GLY A 61 -25.20 -8.68 15.00
C GLY A 61 -25.04 -10.03 14.28
N TRP A 62 -25.98 -10.41 13.45
CA TRP A 62 -25.92 -11.64 12.65
C TRP A 62 -24.79 -11.61 11.60
N SER A 63 -24.36 -10.43 11.19
CA SER A 63 -23.31 -10.24 10.17
C SER A 63 -21.90 -10.49 10.71
N ARG A 64 -21.71 -10.61 12.02
CA ARG A 64 -20.39 -10.74 12.66
C ARG A 64 -19.52 -11.86 12.08
N PRO A 65 -19.99 -13.11 11.90
CA PRO A 65 -19.18 -14.18 11.33
C PRO A 65 -18.82 -13.90 9.86
N LEU A 66 -19.74 -13.31 9.10
CA LEU A 66 -19.52 -12.96 7.71
C LEU A 66 -18.45 -11.85 7.57
N VAL A 67 -18.58 -10.77 8.34
CA VAL A 67 -17.61 -9.66 8.35
C VAL A 67 -16.24 -10.16 8.83
N GLY A 68 -16.19 -11.01 9.84
CA GLY A 68 -14.96 -11.64 10.31
C GLY A 68 -14.28 -12.50 9.24
N PHE A 69 -15.05 -13.29 8.52
CA PHE A 69 -14.52 -14.10 7.41
C PHE A 69 -14.00 -13.23 6.25
N ILE A 70 -14.73 -12.18 5.88
CA ILE A 70 -14.31 -11.23 4.84
C ILE A 70 -13.01 -10.53 5.26
N ALA A 71 -12.92 -10.06 6.50
CA ALA A 71 -11.71 -9.42 7.03
C ALA A 71 -10.52 -10.39 6.99
N PHE A 72 -10.70 -11.63 7.42
CA PHE A 72 -9.68 -12.67 7.36
C PHE A 72 -9.24 -12.95 5.92
N ALA A 73 -10.17 -13.18 5.00
CA ALA A 73 -9.88 -13.49 3.61
C ALA A 73 -9.13 -12.33 2.92
N CYS A 74 -9.54 -11.09 3.22
CA CYS A 74 -8.89 -9.89 2.70
C CYS A 74 -7.44 -9.76 3.19
N MET A 75 -7.22 -9.90 4.50
CA MET A 75 -5.88 -9.83 5.10
C MET A 75 -4.98 -10.97 4.61
N PHE A 76 -5.53 -12.19 4.55
CA PHE A 76 -4.80 -13.37 4.06
C PHE A 76 -4.37 -13.21 2.59
N GLY A 77 -5.31 -12.81 1.72
CA GLY A 77 -5.03 -12.57 0.30
C GLY A 77 -3.99 -11.46 0.10
N THR A 78 -4.12 -10.36 0.85
CA THR A 78 -3.14 -9.26 0.82
C THR A 78 -1.75 -9.73 1.27
N THR A 79 -1.66 -10.51 2.34
CA THR A 79 -0.39 -11.04 2.85
C THR A 79 0.32 -11.89 1.80
N ILE A 80 -0.40 -12.81 1.15
CA ILE A 80 0.17 -13.64 0.07
C ILE A 80 0.67 -12.77 -1.08
N THR A 81 -0.15 -11.82 -1.52
CA THR A 81 0.21 -10.93 -2.63
C THR A 81 1.44 -10.08 -2.32
N VAL A 82 1.53 -9.57 -1.09
CA VAL A 82 2.68 -8.77 -0.63
C VAL A 82 3.95 -9.61 -0.56
N ILE A 83 3.89 -10.81 0.01
CA ILE A 83 5.04 -11.71 0.10
C ILE A 83 5.55 -12.09 -1.30
N ASP A 84 4.65 -12.48 -2.21
CA ASP A 84 5.03 -12.84 -3.59
C ASP A 84 5.57 -11.62 -4.35
N GLY A 85 4.91 -10.47 -4.24
CA GLY A 85 5.32 -9.22 -4.89
C GLY A 85 6.70 -8.74 -4.47
N TYR A 86 6.98 -8.69 -3.17
CA TYR A 86 8.31 -8.31 -2.66
C TYR A 86 9.39 -9.32 -3.03
N ALA A 87 9.11 -10.62 -2.92
CA ALA A 87 10.06 -11.65 -3.29
C ALA A 87 10.45 -11.56 -4.78
N ARG A 88 9.48 -11.33 -5.67
CA ARG A 88 9.73 -11.13 -7.10
C ARG A 88 10.49 -9.84 -7.38
N ALA A 89 10.11 -8.74 -6.73
CA ALA A 89 10.79 -7.46 -6.91
C ALA A 89 12.27 -7.55 -6.51
N VAL A 90 12.58 -8.21 -5.39
CA VAL A 90 13.97 -8.43 -4.95
C VAL A 90 14.71 -9.37 -5.89
N ALA A 91 14.10 -10.52 -6.26
CA ALA A 91 14.70 -11.47 -7.20
C ALA A 91 15.05 -10.80 -8.54
N GLU A 92 14.13 -9.98 -9.07
CA GLU A 92 14.31 -9.26 -10.32
C GLU A 92 15.40 -8.18 -10.20
N SER A 93 15.40 -7.43 -9.10
CA SER A 93 16.43 -6.43 -8.83
C SER A 93 17.83 -7.06 -8.77
N VAL A 94 17.96 -8.18 -8.06
CA VAL A 94 19.23 -8.92 -7.98
C VAL A 94 19.63 -9.48 -9.34
N ARG A 95 18.67 -9.98 -10.13
CA ARG A 95 18.90 -10.45 -11.50
C ARG A 95 19.50 -9.35 -12.36
N LEU A 96 18.88 -8.17 -12.35
CA LEU A 96 19.32 -7.02 -13.15
C LEU A 96 20.73 -6.54 -12.75
N VAL A 97 20.98 -6.43 -11.44
CA VAL A 97 22.32 -6.03 -10.93
C VAL A 97 23.40 -7.03 -11.33
N ARG A 98 23.06 -8.33 -11.36
CA ARG A 98 24.01 -9.39 -11.73
C ARG A 98 24.11 -9.62 -13.24
N GLY A 99 23.35 -8.90 -14.07
CA GLY A 99 23.35 -9.05 -15.54
C GLY A 99 22.89 -10.42 -16.03
N ARG A 100 22.03 -11.13 -15.28
CA ARG A 100 21.52 -12.45 -15.66
C ARG A 100 20.26 -12.34 -16.52
N GLU A 101 20.07 -13.27 -17.45
CA GLU A 101 18.88 -13.30 -18.31
C GLU A 101 17.61 -13.73 -17.58
N SER A 102 17.72 -14.63 -16.59
CA SER A 102 16.59 -15.10 -15.79
C SER A 102 17.00 -15.43 -14.35
N PHE A 103 16.04 -15.42 -13.42
CA PHE A 103 16.25 -15.97 -12.09
C PHE A 103 15.70 -17.40 -11.98
N ARG A 104 16.32 -18.21 -11.12
CA ARG A 104 15.87 -19.59 -10.88
C ARG A 104 14.71 -19.61 -9.89
N THR A 105 13.79 -20.56 -10.06
CA THR A 105 12.66 -20.78 -9.13
C THR A 105 13.14 -20.97 -7.68
N ARG A 106 14.29 -21.61 -7.46
CA ARG A 106 14.88 -21.76 -6.13
C ARG A 106 15.29 -20.42 -5.50
N GLU A 107 15.78 -19.48 -6.28
CA GLU A 107 16.12 -18.13 -5.81
C GLU A 107 14.86 -17.39 -5.38
N LEU A 108 13.77 -17.50 -6.16
CA LEU A 108 12.48 -16.93 -5.80
C LEU A 108 11.92 -17.53 -4.50
N LEU A 109 11.94 -18.85 -4.37
CA LEU A 109 11.50 -19.52 -3.13
C LEU A 109 12.35 -19.11 -1.92
N GLY A 110 13.65 -18.91 -2.12
CA GLY A 110 14.54 -18.37 -1.08
C GLY A 110 14.12 -16.97 -0.62
N TRP A 111 13.77 -16.09 -1.56
CA TRP A 111 13.30 -14.74 -1.26
C TRP A 111 11.91 -14.75 -0.61
N ILE A 112 11.00 -15.63 -1.05
CA ILE A 112 9.69 -15.83 -0.39
C ILE A 112 9.89 -16.24 1.08
N GLY A 113 10.77 -17.22 1.31
CA GLY A 113 11.10 -17.68 2.65
C GLY A 113 11.70 -16.57 3.51
N TRP A 114 12.64 -15.78 2.96
CA TRP A 114 13.26 -14.67 3.66
C TRP A 114 12.27 -13.55 4.03
N VAL A 115 11.41 -13.14 3.09
CA VAL A 115 10.37 -12.12 3.33
C VAL A 115 9.37 -12.60 4.38
N SER A 116 8.93 -13.87 4.28
CA SER A 116 8.01 -14.46 5.26
C SER A 116 8.62 -14.54 6.65
N PHE A 117 9.87 -14.99 6.74
CA PHE A 117 10.59 -15.11 8.00
C PHE A 117 10.83 -13.73 8.65
N SER A 118 11.27 -12.74 7.87
CA SER A 118 11.48 -11.38 8.39
C SER A 118 10.18 -10.74 8.87
N GLY A 119 9.07 -10.93 8.13
CA GLY A 119 7.74 -10.46 8.55
C GLY A 119 7.28 -11.12 9.84
N LEU A 120 7.44 -12.45 9.96
CA LEU A 120 7.11 -13.18 11.18
C LEU A 120 7.97 -12.74 12.37
N ALA A 121 9.28 -12.57 12.16
CA ALA A 121 10.20 -12.08 13.18
C ALA A 121 9.79 -10.69 13.68
N LEU A 122 9.43 -9.77 12.77
CA LEU A 122 8.94 -8.45 13.16
C LEU A 122 7.67 -8.53 14.01
N ILE A 123 6.71 -9.37 13.64
CA ILE A 123 5.47 -9.55 14.42
C ILE A 123 5.78 -10.10 15.81
N LEU A 124 6.65 -11.11 15.92
CA LEU A 124 6.97 -11.73 17.21
C LEU A 124 7.78 -10.83 18.15
N TRP A 125 8.68 -10.01 17.60
CA TRP A 125 9.52 -9.14 18.42
C TRP A 125 8.90 -7.76 18.73
N PHE A 126 7.99 -7.28 17.89
CA PHE A 126 7.40 -5.94 17.98
C PHE A 126 5.89 -5.94 18.21
N ASP A 127 5.34 -7.02 18.79
CA ASP A 127 3.88 -7.12 19.05
C ASP A 127 3.33 -5.92 19.84
N SER A 128 4.08 -5.41 20.81
CA SER A 128 3.72 -4.22 21.61
C SER A 128 3.92 -2.88 20.89
N ALA A 129 4.73 -2.84 19.82
CA ALA A 129 5.09 -1.64 19.07
C ALA A 129 4.50 -1.61 17.65
N LEU A 130 3.44 -2.39 17.40
CA LEU A 130 2.83 -2.51 16.07
C LEU A 130 2.37 -1.14 15.50
N ALA A 131 1.83 -0.26 16.35
CA ALA A 131 1.41 1.08 15.95
C ALA A 131 2.59 1.94 15.48
N GLU A 132 3.72 1.86 16.18
CA GLU A 132 4.94 2.61 15.84
C GLU A 132 5.58 2.09 14.56
N LEU A 133 5.60 0.76 14.38
CA LEU A 133 6.04 0.14 13.14
C LEU A 133 5.16 0.55 11.95
N LEU A 134 3.85 0.56 12.14
CA LEU A 134 2.92 0.99 11.11
C LEU A 134 3.13 2.46 10.76
N LYS A 135 3.28 3.33 11.77
CA LYS A 135 3.59 4.75 11.57
C LYS A 135 4.90 4.92 10.80
N PHE A 136 5.95 4.20 11.18
CA PHE A 136 7.24 4.22 10.48
C PHE A 136 7.12 3.75 9.02
N ALA A 137 6.40 2.65 8.77
CA ALA A 137 6.18 2.13 7.43
C ALA A 137 5.41 3.11 6.55
N MET A 138 4.36 3.74 7.09
CA MET A 138 3.57 4.76 6.38
C MET A 138 4.40 5.98 6.04
N ILE A 139 5.19 6.51 6.98
CA ILE A 139 6.08 7.66 6.77
C ILE A 139 7.12 7.32 5.69
N SER A 140 7.76 6.14 5.80
CA SER A 140 8.77 5.69 4.84
C SER A 140 8.20 5.53 3.43
N ALA A 141 7.02 4.93 3.31
CA ALA A 141 6.33 4.78 2.02
C ALA A 141 5.96 6.14 1.41
N PHE A 142 5.48 7.06 2.26
CA PHE A 142 5.13 8.42 1.85
C PHE A 142 6.33 9.21 1.35
N LEU A 143 7.46 9.14 2.03
CA LEU A 143 8.70 9.82 1.62
C LEU A 143 9.33 9.18 0.38
N ALA A 144 9.13 7.87 0.17
CA ALA A 144 9.60 7.18 -1.03
C ALA A 144 8.75 7.47 -2.28
N ALA A 145 7.48 7.82 -2.10
CA ALA A 145 6.53 8.02 -3.22
C ALA A 145 6.99 9.06 -4.26
N PRO A 146 7.50 10.26 -3.89
CA PRO A 146 8.02 11.24 -4.87
C PRO A 146 9.20 10.71 -5.68
N VAL A 147 10.09 9.92 -5.04
CA VAL A 147 11.26 9.33 -5.70
C VAL A 147 10.83 8.33 -6.76
N PHE A 148 9.91 7.41 -6.41
CA PHE A 148 9.37 6.45 -7.36
C PHE A 148 8.56 7.12 -8.47
N ALA A 149 7.76 8.14 -8.16
CA ALA A 149 7.02 8.90 -9.16
C ALA A 149 7.97 9.60 -10.15
N TRP A 150 9.06 10.18 -9.66
CA TRP A 150 10.10 10.80 -10.50
C TRP A 150 10.80 9.77 -11.39
N LEU A 151 11.23 8.63 -10.83
CA LEU A 151 11.87 7.56 -11.58
C LEU A 151 10.95 7.01 -12.68
N ASN A 152 9.70 6.74 -12.37
CA ASN A 152 8.71 6.28 -13.34
C ASN A 152 8.49 7.30 -14.44
N SER A 153 8.34 8.60 -14.09
CA SER A 153 8.21 9.68 -15.05
C SER A 153 9.42 9.77 -15.99
N ARG A 154 10.62 9.56 -15.45
CA ARG A 154 11.86 9.57 -16.24
C ARG A 154 11.95 8.38 -17.20
N LEU A 155 11.56 7.19 -16.74
CA LEU A 155 11.53 5.98 -17.57
C LEU A 155 10.56 6.13 -18.76
N VAL A 156 9.33 6.57 -18.48
CA VAL A 156 8.31 6.75 -19.52
C VAL A 156 8.72 7.83 -20.54
N ARG A 157 9.34 8.90 -20.10
CA ARG A 157 9.85 9.95 -21.02
C ARG A 157 11.07 9.50 -21.83
N GLY A 158 11.80 8.51 -21.35
CA GLY A 158 12.96 7.91 -22.06
C GLY A 158 12.55 6.97 -23.19
N ASP A 159 11.32 6.46 -23.18
CA ASP A 159 10.81 5.59 -24.23
C ASP A 159 10.41 6.39 -25.48
N LYS A 160 11.19 6.24 -26.54
CA LYS A 160 10.96 6.91 -27.82
C LYS A 160 9.70 6.42 -28.55
N ASN A 161 9.20 5.23 -28.20
CA ASN A 161 8.05 4.59 -28.85
C ASN A 161 6.72 5.02 -28.25
N HIS A 162 6.72 5.54 -27.01
CA HIS A 162 5.51 5.96 -26.30
C HIS A 162 5.62 7.40 -25.82
N ARG A 163 5.37 8.35 -26.72
CA ARG A 163 5.30 9.77 -26.33
C ARG A 163 3.97 10.03 -25.61
N LEU A 164 4.05 10.47 -24.37
CA LEU A 164 2.89 10.88 -23.60
C LEU A 164 2.21 12.10 -24.28
N PRO A 165 0.88 12.11 -24.38
CA PRO A 165 0.13 13.31 -24.74
C PRO A 165 0.50 14.47 -23.82
N PRO A 166 0.52 15.72 -24.32
CA PRO A 166 0.94 16.89 -23.53
C PRO A 166 0.11 17.07 -22.25
N ALA A 167 -1.19 16.75 -22.29
CA ALA A 167 -2.06 16.77 -21.12
C ALA A 167 -1.64 15.77 -20.04
N MET A 168 -1.28 14.53 -20.41
CA MET A 168 -0.78 13.52 -19.45
C MET A 168 0.58 13.91 -18.88
N ASN A 169 1.45 14.50 -19.68
CA ASN A 169 2.72 14.98 -19.18
C ASN A 169 2.56 16.15 -18.18
N ALA A 170 1.64 17.07 -18.45
CA ALA A 170 1.29 18.15 -17.52
C ALA A 170 0.73 17.58 -16.20
N LEU A 171 -0.19 16.63 -16.29
CA LEU A 171 -0.77 15.97 -15.11
C LEU A 171 0.31 15.25 -14.28
N ALA A 172 1.25 14.55 -14.93
CA ALA A 172 2.35 13.89 -14.25
C ALA A 172 3.27 14.90 -13.53
N VAL A 173 3.54 16.04 -14.13
CA VAL A 173 4.34 17.13 -13.51
C VAL A 173 3.61 17.71 -12.30
N VAL A 174 2.32 18.04 -12.45
CA VAL A 174 1.49 18.56 -11.35
C VAL A 174 1.43 17.55 -10.19
N GLY A 175 1.20 16.27 -10.49
CA GLY A 175 1.20 15.21 -9.49
C GLY A 175 2.54 15.07 -8.77
N LEU A 176 3.65 15.16 -9.50
CA LEU A 176 5.00 15.10 -8.91
C LEU A 176 5.27 16.31 -8.00
N VAL A 177 4.92 17.52 -8.45
CA VAL A 177 5.05 18.76 -7.66
C VAL A 177 4.22 18.66 -6.37
N TYR A 178 2.98 18.16 -6.49
CA TYR A 178 2.12 17.93 -5.33
C TYR A 178 2.75 16.94 -4.34
N LEU A 179 3.23 15.78 -4.80
CA LEU A 179 3.86 14.77 -3.94
C LEU A 179 5.12 15.30 -3.25
N VAL A 180 5.99 16.00 -3.98
CA VAL A 180 7.21 16.60 -3.41
C VAL A 180 6.84 17.70 -2.41
N GLY A 181 5.93 18.60 -2.78
CA GLY A 181 5.49 19.70 -1.93
C GLY A 181 4.89 19.19 -0.62
N PHE A 182 4.03 18.18 -0.71
CA PHE A 182 3.40 17.59 0.47
C PHE A 182 4.41 16.83 1.34
N ALA A 183 5.36 16.10 0.74
CA ALA A 183 6.43 15.44 1.48
C ALA A 183 7.33 16.44 2.23
N VAL A 184 7.66 17.57 1.61
CA VAL A 184 8.44 18.65 2.24
C VAL A 184 7.64 19.26 3.40
N LEU A 185 6.38 19.60 3.19
CA LEU A 185 5.51 20.15 4.25
C LEU A 185 5.39 19.20 5.42
N PHE A 186 5.25 17.89 5.15
CA PHE A 186 5.18 16.87 6.19
C PHE A 186 6.47 16.84 7.03
N VAL A 187 7.64 16.83 6.39
CA VAL A 187 8.94 16.84 7.09
C VAL A 187 9.12 18.11 7.91
N LEU A 188 8.76 19.27 7.37
CA LEU A 188 8.85 20.55 8.08
C LEU A 188 7.92 20.60 9.30
N ASN A 189 6.73 20.03 9.19
CA ASN A 189 5.79 19.93 10.30
C ASN A 189 6.31 18.99 11.40
N GLU A 190 6.81 17.81 11.03
CA GLU A 190 7.34 16.84 12.01
C GLU A 190 8.64 17.32 12.66
N SER A 191 9.44 18.15 11.97
CA SER A 191 10.66 18.76 12.52
C SER A 191 10.39 19.96 13.47
N GLY A 192 9.13 20.35 13.66
CA GLY A 192 8.76 21.46 14.52
C GLY A 192 9.10 22.85 13.96
N ILE A 193 9.46 22.95 12.69
CA ILE A 193 9.79 24.23 12.04
C ILE A 193 8.53 25.05 11.74
N LEU A 194 7.40 24.38 11.55
CA LEU A 194 6.09 25.01 11.27
C LEU A 194 5.17 25.07 12.48
N ALA A 195 5.61 24.64 13.67
CA ALA A 195 4.86 24.67 14.92
C ALA A 195 5.07 25.99 15.67
#